data_061cf218b98bfc3797c5d06613f36491
#
_entry.id   061cf218b98bfc3797c5d06613f36491
#
_cell.length_a   1.000
_cell.length_b   1.000
_cell.length_c   1.000
_cell.angle_alpha   90.00
_cell.angle_beta   90.00
_cell.angle_gamma   90.00
#
_symmetry.space_group_name_H-M   'P 1'
#
loop_
_entity.id
_entity.type
_entity.pdbx_description
1 polymer ?
#
loop_
_entity_poly.entity_id
_entity_poly.type
_entity_poly.pdbx_seq_one_letter_code
_entity_poly.pdbx_strand_id
1 'polypeptide(L)'
;MAYFTIIQGDATDDMRHVAKIAIMQKMINFPSGLKLVFVPNTAVRSVAIGVFVGAGVVRETPDIAGISHFIEHMVFKGTKTRSSFDIVNEIDSIGAQINAFTAKSYTCFHTVSIDTNADKCADVLSDMYFNPAFDQEELEKERRVVIEEINESEDTPDDLCLERLLCNFFKGSQLEKAILGTKKTLKEMNSDTLRAYHSRYYVANNTVVSVAGNLTEEEAVALVNKHFESKYTNIASESMDCDVAERHAHSTSVKKKKEIEQTHIAFAFPSYAYNDERGVAMQLMTIVFSMEMSSRLFQSVREKLGLCYTVYGYPSAYKNNGAFIIYTSTSPENAEKAVRAIRKEIDLLLEKGVSEQELEKGKQQLKTSLVLGQESTSAMMRTFGSHAIQTGELYDFDKRIAQIDATTSEDVLKASREIFDFSNVCASIVAKDDDVDILSIMKDAK
;
A
#
# COMPACT_ATOMS: atom_id res chain seq x y z
N MET A 1 -34.11 13.49 -40.31
CA MET A 1 -33.20 14.65 -40.42
C MET A 1 -33.26 15.41 -39.10
N ALA A 2 -32.30 15.22 -38.24
CA ALA A 2 -32.13 15.99 -37.01
C ALA A 2 -30.74 16.61 -37.04
N TYR A 3 -30.71 17.94 -36.98
CA TYR A 3 -29.52 18.77 -37.06
C TYR A 3 -28.67 18.59 -35.79
N PHE A 4 -27.43 18.19 -35.95
CA PHE A 4 -26.40 18.34 -34.93
C PHE A 4 -25.86 19.78 -35.02
N THR A 5 -26.15 20.57 -33.99
CA THR A 5 -25.48 21.86 -33.81
C THR A 5 -24.23 21.57 -32.95
N ILE A 6 -23.04 21.70 -33.58
CA ILE A 6 -21.77 21.67 -32.88
C ILE A 6 -21.62 23.01 -32.18
N ILE A 7 -21.72 22.98 -30.83
CA ILE A 7 -21.31 24.11 -29.99
C ILE A 7 -19.80 23.98 -29.81
N GLN A 8 -19.03 24.87 -30.41
CA GLN A 8 -17.64 25.10 -30.04
C GLN A 8 -17.63 25.82 -28.70
N GLY A 9 -17.54 25.07 -27.62
CA GLY A 9 -17.23 25.54 -26.28
C GLY A 9 -15.73 25.47 -26.06
N ASP A 10 -15.17 26.52 -25.46
CA ASP A 10 -13.75 26.62 -25.09
C ASP A 10 -13.38 25.48 -24.15
N ALA A 11 -12.41 24.65 -24.51
CA ALA A 11 -11.97 23.46 -23.77
C ALA A 11 -11.42 23.75 -22.37
N THR A 12 -11.28 25.03 -22.02
CA THR A 12 -10.78 25.48 -20.70
C THR A 12 -11.87 25.63 -19.63
N ASP A 13 -13.15 25.73 -20.02
CA ASP A 13 -14.26 25.94 -19.09
C ASP A 13 -14.99 24.63 -18.68
N ASP A 14 -14.85 23.59 -19.49
CA ASP A 14 -15.55 22.30 -19.29
C ASP A 14 -14.92 21.48 -18.13
N MET A 15 -13.63 21.68 -17.82
CA MET A 15 -12.94 21.00 -16.72
C MET A 15 -13.23 21.59 -15.33
N ARG A 16 -13.77 22.82 -15.24
CA ARG A 16 -14.23 23.42 -13.99
C ARG A 16 -15.53 22.81 -13.45
N HIS A 17 -16.26 22.08 -14.29
CA HIS A 17 -17.50 21.40 -13.91
C HIS A 17 -17.29 19.97 -13.41
N VAL A 18 -16.14 19.33 -13.65
CA VAL A 18 -15.79 18.02 -13.06
C VAL A 18 -15.45 18.14 -11.56
N ALA A 19 -15.19 19.34 -11.09
CA ALA A 19 -14.65 19.62 -9.75
C ALA A 19 -15.69 19.78 -8.63
N LYS A 20 -16.89 19.22 -8.71
CA LYS A 20 -17.88 19.30 -7.62
C LYS A 20 -18.63 18.00 -7.34
N ILE A 21 -17.93 16.89 -7.31
CA ILE A 21 -18.40 15.78 -6.47
C ILE A 21 -17.71 15.99 -5.11
N ALA A 22 -18.26 16.88 -4.30
CA ALA A 22 -17.85 16.98 -2.90
C ALA A 22 -18.22 15.66 -2.24
N ILE A 23 -17.26 14.77 -2.07
CA ILE A 23 -17.46 13.57 -1.27
C ILE A 23 -17.72 14.05 0.15
N MET A 24 -18.96 13.87 0.62
CA MET A 24 -19.32 14.16 2.01
C MET A 24 -18.77 13.07 2.92
N GLN A 25 -17.47 13.10 3.16
CA GLN A 25 -16.83 12.19 4.11
C GLN A 25 -16.90 12.74 5.52
N LYS A 26 -17.00 11.85 6.49
CA LYS A 26 -17.04 12.24 7.92
C LYS A 26 -16.15 11.31 8.74
N MET A 27 -15.50 11.87 9.75
CA MET A 27 -14.86 11.09 10.81
C MET A 27 -15.66 11.27 12.09
N ILE A 28 -16.08 10.16 12.67
CA ILE A 28 -16.86 10.12 13.90
C ILE A 28 -16.02 9.39 14.95
N ASN A 29 -15.77 10.06 16.07
CA ASN A 29 -15.01 9.49 17.18
C ASN A 29 -15.99 8.94 18.22
N PHE A 30 -15.84 7.68 18.59
CA PHE A 30 -16.62 7.04 19.64
C PHE A 30 -15.98 7.21 21.03
N PRO A 31 -16.76 7.04 22.11
CA PRO A 31 -16.24 7.16 23.48
C PRO A 31 -15.10 6.22 23.83
N SER A 32 -15.03 5.03 23.23
CA SER A 32 -13.95 4.08 23.42
C SER A 32 -12.60 4.52 22.82
N GLY A 33 -12.62 5.53 21.93
CA GLY A 33 -11.50 5.93 21.09
C GLY A 33 -11.51 5.33 19.68
N LEU A 34 -12.48 4.43 19.39
CA LEU A 34 -12.72 3.93 18.04
C LEU A 34 -13.08 5.09 17.09
N LYS A 35 -12.59 5.03 15.86
CA LYS A 35 -12.94 6.01 14.82
C LYS A 35 -13.75 5.33 13.71
N LEU A 36 -14.81 5.98 13.25
CA LEU A 36 -15.51 5.65 12.01
C LEU A 36 -15.15 6.69 10.96
N VAL A 37 -14.67 6.22 9.81
CA VAL A 37 -14.58 7.01 8.58
C VAL A 37 -15.74 6.60 7.70
N PHE A 38 -16.66 7.52 7.44
CA PHE A 38 -17.86 7.28 6.64
C PHE A 38 -17.81 8.06 5.33
N VAL A 39 -18.02 7.35 4.21
CA VAL A 39 -18.01 7.90 2.85
C VAL A 39 -19.30 7.48 2.14
N PRO A 40 -20.37 8.30 2.21
CA PRO A 40 -21.64 7.99 1.57
C PRO A 40 -21.54 7.97 0.04
N ASN A 41 -22.15 6.99 -0.59
CA ASN A 41 -22.32 6.95 -2.05
C ASN A 41 -23.67 6.32 -2.38
N THR A 42 -24.69 7.14 -2.55
CA THR A 42 -26.06 6.71 -2.86
C THR A 42 -26.29 6.40 -4.35
N ALA A 43 -25.29 6.64 -5.21
CA ALA A 43 -25.38 6.32 -6.63
C ALA A 43 -25.19 4.82 -6.93
N VAL A 44 -24.73 4.05 -5.95
CA VAL A 44 -24.49 2.61 -6.05
C VAL A 44 -25.30 1.84 -5.01
N ARG A 45 -25.43 0.51 -5.19
CA ARG A 45 -26.06 -0.38 -4.20
C ARG A 45 -25.04 -1.16 -3.36
N SER A 46 -23.77 -0.91 -3.57
CA SER A 46 -22.68 -1.58 -2.84
C SER A 46 -22.30 -0.85 -1.55
N VAL A 47 -21.88 -1.62 -0.55
CA VAL A 47 -21.27 -1.15 0.69
C VAL A 47 -19.99 -1.93 0.93
N ALA A 48 -18.91 -1.22 1.22
CA ALA A 48 -17.64 -1.78 1.66
C ALA A 48 -17.39 -1.38 3.11
N ILE A 49 -17.05 -2.35 3.96
CA ILE A 49 -16.70 -2.16 5.37
C ILE A 49 -15.29 -2.66 5.57
N GLY A 50 -14.39 -1.81 6.06
CA GLY A 50 -13.00 -2.17 6.40
C GLY A 50 -12.69 -1.87 7.85
N VAL A 51 -12.09 -2.82 8.55
CA VAL A 51 -11.58 -2.67 9.91
C VAL A 51 -10.07 -2.60 9.84
N PHE A 52 -9.52 -1.41 10.02
CA PHE A 52 -8.09 -1.13 9.99
C PHE A 52 -7.56 -1.10 11.41
N VAL A 53 -6.57 -1.91 11.70
CA VAL A 53 -5.88 -1.91 12.99
C VAL A 53 -4.42 -1.51 12.80
N GLY A 54 -3.91 -0.61 13.64
CA GLY A 54 -2.52 -0.13 13.60
C GLY A 54 -1.54 -1.19 14.12
N ALA A 55 -1.70 -2.41 13.67
CA ALA A 55 -0.85 -3.58 13.92
C ALA A 55 -0.31 -4.07 12.57
N GLY A 56 0.99 -4.09 12.43
CA GLY A 56 1.74 -4.49 11.25
C GLY A 56 3.21 -4.68 11.63
N VAL A 57 4.05 -4.86 10.64
CA VAL A 57 5.50 -5.14 10.82
C VAL A 57 6.19 -4.17 11.78
N VAL A 58 5.81 -2.88 11.78
CA VAL A 58 6.40 -1.85 12.65
C VAL A 58 6.19 -2.11 14.15
N ARG A 59 5.20 -2.94 14.50
CA ARG A 59 4.89 -3.34 15.88
C ARG A 59 5.59 -4.62 16.32
N GLU A 60 6.21 -5.32 15.40
CA GLU A 60 6.82 -6.62 15.66
C GLU A 60 8.22 -6.45 16.21
N THR A 61 8.56 -7.27 17.20
CA THR A 61 9.96 -7.49 17.62
C THR A 61 10.60 -8.56 16.74
N PRO A 62 11.94 -8.67 16.69
CA PRO A 62 12.60 -9.66 15.82
C PRO A 62 12.22 -11.12 16.10
N ASP A 63 11.83 -11.45 17.33
CA ASP A 63 11.40 -12.79 17.75
C ASP A 63 9.99 -13.17 17.31
N ILE A 64 9.13 -12.17 17.03
CA ILE A 64 7.76 -12.36 16.54
C ILE A 64 7.54 -11.80 15.14
N ALA A 65 8.60 -11.65 14.34
CA ALA A 65 8.47 -11.17 12.97
C ALA A 65 7.52 -12.07 12.15
N GLY A 66 6.51 -11.46 11.50
CA GLY A 66 5.45 -12.15 10.77
C GLY A 66 4.18 -12.40 11.57
N ILE A 67 4.11 -12.01 12.85
CA ILE A 67 2.92 -12.27 13.68
C ILE A 67 1.67 -11.55 13.18
N SER A 68 1.79 -10.34 12.64
CA SER A 68 0.64 -9.59 12.12
C SER A 68 -0.02 -10.33 10.95
N HIS A 69 0.79 -10.84 10.03
CA HIS A 69 0.33 -11.65 8.90
C HIS A 69 -0.21 -13.00 9.36
N PHE A 70 0.43 -13.64 10.32
CA PHE A 70 -0.05 -14.90 10.86
C PHE A 70 -1.40 -14.76 11.59
N ILE A 71 -1.63 -13.64 12.29
CA ILE A 71 -2.94 -13.33 12.87
C ILE A 71 -3.99 -13.10 11.77
N GLU A 72 -3.63 -12.41 10.68
CA GLU A 72 -4.51 -12.23 9.53
C GLU A 72 -5.05 -13.58 9.04
N HIS A 73 -4.19 -14.58 8.83
CA HIS A 73 -4.59 -15.95 8.48
C HIS A 73 -5.48 -16.60 9.53
N MET A 74 -5.06 -16.49 10.79
CA MET A 74 -5.71 -17.20 11.89
C MET A 74 -7.11 -16.69 12.25
N VAL A 75 -7.45 -15.43 11.95
CA VAL A 75 -8.81 -14.92 12.19
C VAL A 75 -9.85 -15.57 11.27
N PHE A 76 -9.44 -16.14 10.14
CA PHE A 76 -10.29 -16.93 9.24
C PHE A 76 -10.45 -18.40 9.67
N LYS A 77 -9.67 -18.87 10.63
CA LYS A 77 -9.68 -20.28 11.08
C LYS A 77 -10.68 -20.56 12.20
N GLY A 78 -11.56 -19.62 12.44
CA GLY A 78 -12.68 -19.73 13.36
C GLY A 78 -12.64 -18.74 14.51
N THR A 79 -13.83 -18.54 15.07
CA THR A 79 -14.08 -17.72 16.25
C THR A 79 -14.61 -18.59 17.39
N LYS A 80 -14.99 -17.97 18.50
CA LYS A 80 -15.68 -18.69 19.60
C LYS A 80 -17.08 -19.19 19.20
N THR A 81 -17.68 -18.61 18.14
CA THR A 81 -19.06 -18.87 17.74
C THR A 81 -19.22 -19.39 16.32
N ARG A 82 -18.17 -19.29 15.48
CA ARG A 82 -18.17 -19.70 14.08
C ARG A 82 -16.97 -20.60 13.79
N SER A 83 -17.18 -21.69 13.08
CA SER A 83 -16.07 -22.42 12.45
C SER A 83 -15.52 -21.65 11.26
N SER A 84 -14.36 -22.06 10.74
CA SER A 84 -13.78 -21.50 9.50
C SER A 84 -14.78 -21.61 8.33
N PHE A 85 -15.49 -22.74 8.23
CA PHE A 85 -16.52 -22.93 7.20
C PHE A 85 -17.69 -21.98 7.39
N ASP A 86 -18.17 -21.75 8.63
CA ASP A 86 -19.30 -20.86 8.89
C ASP A 86 -18.99 -19.42 8.49
N ILE A 87 -17.75 -18.93 8.75
CA ILE A 87 -17.32 -17.59 8.36
C ILE A 87 -17.47 -17.39 6.85
N VAL A 88 -16.94 -18.31 6.06
CA VAL A 88 -16.99 -18.22 4.59
C VAL A 88 -18.41 -18.43 4.09
N ASN A 89 -19.10 -19.48 4.58
CA ASN A 89 -20.44 -19.82 4.13
C ASN A 89 -21.48 -18.74 4.44
N GLU A 90 -21.40 -18.06 5.59
CA GLU A 90 -22.30 -16.96 5.92
C GLU A 90 -22.13 -15.77 4.97
N ILE A 91 -20.91 -15.46 4.55
CA ILE A 91 -20.61 -14.40 3.59
C ILE A 91 -21.00 -14.80 2.17
N ASP A 92 -20.65 -16.02 1.74
CA ASP A 92 -20.97 -16.51 0.40
C ASP A 92 -22.49 -16.63 0.19
N SER A 93 -23.23 -17.08 1.22
CA SER A 93 -24.70 -17.25 1.17
C SER A 93 -25.47 -15.96 0.88
N ILE A 94 -24.89 -14.80 1.20
CA ILE A 94 -25.46 -13.49 0.92
C ILE A 94 -24.81 -12.81 -0.32
N GLY A 95 -23.93 -13.52 -1.06
CA GLY A 95 -23.23 -13.00 -2.22
C GLY A 95 -22.25 -11.88 -1.91
N ALA A 96 -21.74 -11.81 -0.68
CA ALA A 96 -20.73 -10.85 -0.28
C ALA A 96 -19.32 -11.39 -0.50
N GLN A 97 -18.34 -10.51 -0.38
CA GLN A 97 -16.91 -10.85 -0.42
C GLN A 97 -16.28 -10.48 0.93
N ILE A 98 -15.38 -11.32 1.41
CA ILE A 98 -14.56 -11.04 2.59
C ILE A 98 -13.09 -11.28 2.24
N ASN A 99 -12.22 -10.40 2.68
CA ASN A 99 -10.78 -10.52 2.49
C ASN A 99 -10.03 -9.75 3.57
N ALA A 100 -8.71 -9.93 3.63
CA ALA A 100 -7.82 -9.18 4.50
C ALA A 100 -6.47 -8.92 3.80
N PHE A 101 -5.69 -8.04 4.36
CA PHE A 101 -4.30 -7.84 3.97
C PHE A 101 -3.50 -7.18 5.10
N THR A 102 -2.23 -7.54 5.18
CA THR A 102 -1.25 -6.97 6.11
C THR A 102 -0.28 -6.06 5.38
N ALA A 103 -0.18 -4.82 5.85
CA ALA A 103 0.82 -3.86 5.42
C ALA A 103 1.93 -3.70 6.49
N LYS A 104 2.98 -2.93 6.17
CA LYS A 104 4.04 -2.66 7.16
C LYS A 104 3.52 -1.95 8.41
N SER A 105 2.52 -1.07 8.31
CA SER A 105 2.03 -0.22 9.39
C SER A 105 0.68 -0.63 9.98
N TYR A 106 -0.11 -1.43 9.27
CA TYR A 106 -1.47 -1.81 9.67
C TYR A 106 -1.92 -3.10 9.01
N THR A 107 -2.95 -3.74 9.59
CA THR A 107 -3.69 -4.85 8.99
C THR A 107 -5.12 -4.40 8.73
N CYS A 108 -5.74 -4.86 7.65
CA CYS A 108 -7.12 -4.55 7.28
C CYS A 108 -7.91 -5.83 7.02
N PHE A 109 -9.09 -5.93 7.64
CA PHE A 109 -10.11 -6.95 7.36
C PHE A 109 -11.29 -6.24 6.71
N HIS A 110 -11.81 -6.74 5.59
CA HIS A 110 -12.86 -6.02 4.89
C HIS A 110 -13.86 -6.92 4.19
N THR A 111 -15.08 -6.40 4.03
CA THR A 111 -16.13 -7.00 3.23
C THR A 111 -16.65 -6.02 2.18
N VAL A 112 -17.18 -6.59 1.09
CA VAL A 112 -17.95 -5.86 0.08
C VAL A 112 -19.25 -6.60 -0.17
N SER A 113 -20.37 -5.90 -0.07
CA SER A 113 -21.70 -6.47 -0.26
C SER A 113 -22.69 -5.46 -0.87
N ILE A 114 -23.92 -5.87 -1.11
CA ILE A 114 -25.01 -4.92 -1.31
C ILE A 114 -25.45 -4.33 0.05
N ASP A 115 -26.05 -3.15 0.01
CA ASP A 115 -26.45 -2.37 1.18
C ASP A 115 -27.33 -3.14 2.19
N THR A 116 -28.24 -3.97 1.71
CA THR A 116 -29.12 -4.79 2.56
C THR A 116 -28.38 -5.83 3.41
N ASN A 117 -27.14 -6.16 3.07
CA ASN A 117 -26.33 -7.18 3.74
C ASN A 117 -25.23 -6.59 4.64
N ALA A 118 -25.16 -5.26 4.75
CA ALA A 118 -24.13 -4.57 5.52
C ALA A 118 -24.08 -5.00 7.00
N ASP A 119 -25.26 -5.17 7.64
CA ASP A 119 -25.35 -5.61 9.04
C ASP A 119 -24.75 -7.01 9.25
N LYS A 120 -25.03 -7.95 8.34
CA LYS A 120 -24.48 -9.30 8.39
C LYS A 120 -22.96 -9.31 8.16
N CYS A 121 -22.48 -8.52 7.24
CA CYS A 121 -21.04 -8.35 7.00
C CYS A 121 -20.31 -7.79 8.23
N ALA A 122 -20.88 -6.76 8.86
CA ALA A 122 -20.32 -6.18 10.08
C ALA A 122 -20.35 -7.17 11.26
N ASP A 123 -21.39 -8.00 11.38
CA ASP A 123 -21.48 -9.05 12.39
C ASP A 123 -20.34 -10.07 12.26
N VAL A 124 -20.12 -10.61 11.04
CA VAL A 124 -19.04 -11.58 10.80
C VAL A 124 -17.66 -10.93 11.01
N LEU A 125 -17.40 -9.74 10.43
CA LEU A 125 -16.13 -9.03 10.60
C LEU A 125 -15.84 -8.76 12.08
N SER A 126 -16.82 -8.32 12.83
CA SER A 126 -16.64 -7.99 14.24
C SER A 126 -16.39 -9.24 15.09
N ASP A 127 -17.01 -10.36 14.76
CA ASP A 127 -16.75 -11.62 15.46
C ASP A 127 -15.32 -12.13 15.20
N MET A 128 -14.88 -12.08 13.94
CA MET A 128 -13.50 -12.40 13.57
C MET A 128 -12.48 -11.48 14.27
N TYR A 129 -12.80 -10.19 14.36
CA TYR A 129 -11.94 -9.19 14.96
C TYR A 129 -11.83 -9.35 16.50
N PHE A 130 -12.95 -9.56 17.21
CA PHE A 130 -12.97 -9.60 18.68
C PHE A 130 -12.77 -10.99 19.28
N ASN A 131 -13.16 -12.04 18.59
CA ASN A 131 -13.29 -13.39 19.15
C ASN A 131 -12.52 -14.47 18.39
N PRO A 132 -11.34 -14.20 17.76
CA PRO A 132 -10.62 -15.26 17.09
C PRO A 132 -10.29 -16.40 18.06
N ALA A 133 -10.48 -17.62 17.62
CA ALA A 133 -10.28 -18.80 18.47
C ALA A 133 -8.79 -19.04 18.75
N PHE A 134 -7.93 -18.77 17.77
CA PHE A 134 -6.50 -19.11 17.81
C PHE A 134 -6.28 -20.54 18.29
N ASP A 135 -7.05 -21.48 17.70
CA ASP A 135 -6.92 -22.90 18.02
C ASP A 135 -5.53 -23.42 17.65
N GLN A 136 -4.93 -24.26 18.51
CA GLN A 136 -3.57 -24.72 18.32
C GLN A 136 -3.44 -25.71 17.15
N GLU A 137 -4.45 -26.54 16.88
CA GLU A 137 -4.38 -27.49 15.76
C GLU A 137 -4.52 -26.75 14.42
N GLU A 138 -5.43 -25.78 14.36
CA GLU A 138 -5.58 -24.90 13.17
C GLU A 138 -4.31 -24.07 12.96
N LEU A 139 -3.68 -23.57 14.02
CA LEU A 139 -2.43 -22.83 13.95
C LEU A 139 -1.30 -23.68 13.35
N GLU A 140 -1.20 -24.97 13.71
CA GLU A 140 -0.19 -25.87 13.11
C GLU A 140 -0.46 -26.18 11.64
N LYS A 141 -1.71 -26.21 11.23
CA LYS A 141 -2.08 -26.35 9.79
C LYS A 141 -1.71 -25.08 9.03
N GLU A 142 -2.10 -23.92 9.56
CA GLU A 142 -1.90 -22.65 8.90
C GLU A 142 -0.44 -22.22 8.88
N ARG A 143 0.33 -22.55 9.90
CA ARG A 143 1.80 -22.39 9.90
C ARG A 143 2.45 -23.02 8.67
N ARG A 144 1.99 -24.18 8.24
CA ARG A 144 2.50 -24.84 7.05
C ARG A 144 2.14 -24.05 5.79
N VAL A 145 0.93 -23.50 5.73
CA VAL A 145 0.48 -22.65 4.61
C VAL A 145 1.36 -21.41 4.51
N VAL A 146 1.56 -20.68 5.61
CA VAL A 146 2.40 -19.46 5.60
C VAL A 146 3.88 -19.78 5.31
N ILE A 147 4.38 -20.96 5.72
CA ILE A 147 5.73 -21.40 5.32
C ILE A 147 5.80 -21.68 3.81
N GLU A 148 4.74 -22.22 3.19
CA GLU A 148 4.70 -22.39 1.74
C GLU A 148 4.62 -21.03 1.02
N GLU A 149 3.92 -20.03 1.54
CA GLU A 149 3.94 -18.67 0.99
C GLU A 149 5.34 -18.03 1.06
N ILE A 150 6.09 -18.28 2.14
CA ILE A 150 7.51 -17.86 2.19
C ILE A 150 8.32 -18.57 1.10
N ASN A 151 8.10 -19.87 0.87
CA ASN A 151 8.78 -20.61 -0.19
C ASN A 151 8.43 -20.03 -1.56
N GLU A 152 7.16 -19.76 -1.84
CA GLU A 152 6.67 -19.16 -3.09
C GLU A 152 7.30 -17.78 -3.32
N SER A 153 7.31 -16.92 -2.30
CA SER A 153 7.97 -15.60 -2.36
C SER A 153 9.48 -15.72 -2.59
N GLU A 154 10.15 -16.70 -1.95
CA GLU A 154 11.57 -17.00 -2.19
C GLU A 154 11.82 -17.55 -3.61
N ASP A 155 10.83 -18.20 -4.23
CA ASP A 155 10.91 -18.77 -5.57
C ASP A 155 10.48 -17.80 -6.67
N THR A 156 9.80 -16.71 -6.34
CA THR A 156 9.43 -15.63 -7.25
C THR A 156 10.52 -14.55 -7.26
N PRO A 157 11.35 -14.47 -8.35
CA PRO A 157 12.58 -13.67 -8.31
C PRO A 157 12.37 -12.16 -8.18
N ASP A 158 11.27 -11.60 -8.71
CA ASP A 158 10.91 -10.19 -8.59
C ASP A 158 10.49 -9.84 -7.17
N ASP A 159 9.59 -10.62 -6.55
CA ASP A 159 9.18 -10.43 -5.15
C ASP A 159 10.38 -10.54 -4.21
N LEU A 160 11.20 -11.58 -4.40
CA LEU A 160 12.43 -11.78 -3.65
C LEU A 160 13.39 -10.59 -3.79
N CYS A 161 13.55 -10.04 -5.01
CA CYS A 161 14.43 -8.90 -5.27
C CYS A 161 13.95 -7.65 -4.52
N LEU A 162 12.65 -7.36 -4.59
CA LEU A 162 12.03 -6.19 -3.96
C LEU A 162 11.98 -6.32 -2.43
N GLU A 163 11.64 -7.48 -1.89
CA GLU A 163 11.63 -7.72 -0.45
C GLU A 163 13.04 -7.55 0.12
N ARG A 164 14.05 -8.19 -0.49
CA ARG A 164 15.44 -8.06 -0.07
C ARG A 164 15.95 -6.63 -0.17
N LEU A 165 15.52 -5.87 -1.18
CA LEU A 165 15.84 -4.46 -1.32
C LEU A 165 15.33 -3.69 -0.10
N LEU A 166 14.05 -3.81 0.23
CA LEU A 166 13.42 -3.06 1.31
C LEU A 166 13.94 -3.48 2.69
N CYS A 167 14.12 -4.78 2.93
CA CYS A 167 14.71 -5.28 4.16
C CYS A 167 16.14 -4.76 4.36
N ASN A 168 16.93 -4.67 3.28
CA ASN A 168 18.28 -4.13 3.33
C ASN A 168 18.28 -2.59 3.46
N PHE A 169 17.43 -1.90 2.71
CA PHE A 169 17.33 -0.45 2.74
C PHE A 169 16.92 0.07 4.14
N PHE A 170 15.95 -0.54 4.78
CA PHE A 170 15.47 -0.17 6.10
C PHE A 170 16.19 -0.89 7.26
N LYS A 171 17.35 -1.48 7.01
CA LYS A 171 18.10 -2.25 8.00
C LYS A 171 18.35 -1.46 9.28
N GLY A 172 18.01 -2.05 10.43
CA GLY A 172 18.11 -1.45 11.74
C GLY A 172 16.91 -0.56 12.12
N SER A 173 15.89 -0.45 11.27
CA SER A 173 14.61 0.18 11.60
C SER A 173 13.51 -0.87 11.82
N GLN A 174 12.34 -0.42 12.28
CA GLN A 174 11.16 -1.29 12.43
C GLN A 174 10.65 -1.83 11.08
N LEU A 175 10.98 -1.16 9.95
CA LEU A 175 10.56 -1.55 8.60
C LEU A 175 11.41 -2.65 7.96
N GLU A 176 12.53 -3.05 8.58
CA GLU A 176 13.47 -4.03 7.98
C GLU A 176 12.89 -5.44 7.82
N LYS A 177 11.89 -5.81 8.64
CA LYS A 177 11.36 -7.18 8.64
C LYS A 177 10.43 -7.42 7.45
N ALA A 178 10.46 -8.63 6.88
CA ALA A 178 9.48 -9.10 5.89
C ALA A 178 8.07 -9.19 6.51
N ILE A 179 7.02 -8.96 5.71
CA ILE A 179 5.63 -9.10 6.19
C ILE A 179 5.33 -10.54 6.60
N LEU A 180 5.81 -11.51 5.81
CA LEU A 180 5.64 -12.94 6.08
C LEU A 180 6.46 -13.43 7.29
N GLY A 181 7.39 -12.60 7.80
CA GLY A 181 8.35 -13.01 8.83
C GLY A 181 9.40 -13.98 8.31
N THR A 182 9.76 -14.97 9.13
CA THR A 182 10.74 -16.01 8.77
C THR A 182 10.24 -17.39 9.19
N LYS A 183 10.72 -18.45 8.49
CA LYS A 183 10.44 -19.84 8.87
C LYS A 183 10.82 -20.13 10.33
N LYS A 184 11.83 -19.45 10.88
CA LYS A 184 12.25 -19.60 12.28
C LYS A 184 11.22 -18.96 13.22
N THR A 185 10.87 -17.69 13.02
CA THR A 185 9.92 -16.99 13.91
C THR A 185 8.55 -17.65 13.90
N LEU A 186 8.07 -18.07 12.71
CA LEU A 186 6.79 -18.79 12.61
C LEU A 186 6.79 -20.11 13.41
N LYS A 187 7.89 -20.86 13.44
CA LYS A 187 7.98 -22.12 14.20
C LYS A 187 7.91 -21.92 15.72
N GLU A 188 8.33 -20.76 16.22
CA GLU A 188 8.36 -20.42 17.63
C GLU A 188 7.02 -19.83 18.14
N MET A 189 6.17 -19.32 17.24
CA MET A 189 4.87 -18.76 17.61
C MET A 189 3.88 -19.84 18.02
N ASN A 190 3.04 -19.53 19.00
CA ASN A 190 1.96 -20.37 19.48
C ASN A 190 0.69 -19.52 19.73
N SER A 191 -0.41 -20.18 20.08
CA SER A 191 -1.68 -19.53 20.34
C SER A 191 -1.60 -18.42 21.40
N ASP A 192 -0.80 -18.60 22.45
CA ASP A 192 -0.65 -17.60 23.51
C ASP A 192 0.08 -16.36 23.01
N THR A 193 1.12 -16.54 22.17
CA THR A 193 1.84 -15.44 21.52
C THR A 193 0.88 -14.60 20.66
N LEU A 194 0.02 -15.26 19.86
CA LEU A 194 -0.96 -14.58 19.02
C LEU A 194 -2.01 -13.84 19.87
N ARG A 195 -2.52 -14.48 20.93
CA ARG A 195 -3.48 -13.85 21.87
C ARG A 195 -2.88 -12.64 22.57
N ALA A 196 -1.63 -12.71 23.00
CA ALA A 196 -0.95 -11.60 23.65
C ALA A 196 -0.78 -10.40 22.69
N TYR A 197 -0.35 -10.65 21.47
CA TYR A 197 -0.22 -9.61 20.44
C TYR A 197 -1.59 -9.01 20.05
N HIS A 198 -2.59 -9.85 19.82
CA HIS A 198 -3.95 -9.42 19.51
C HIS A 198 -4.52 -8.55 20.63
N SER A 199 -4.47 -9.01 21.89
CA SER A 199 -5.00 -8.27 23.04
C SER A 199 -4.31 -6.90 23.24
N ARG A 200 -3.05 -6.78 22.84
CA ARG A 200 -2.28 -5.55 22.97
C ARG A 200 -2.63 -4.52 21.89
N TYR A 201 -2.82 -4.94 20.65
CA TYR A 201 -2.91 -4.03 19.52
C TYR A 201 -4.30 -3.89 18.91
N TYR A 202 -5.21 -4.88 19.12
CA TYR A 202 -6.58 -4.86 18.62
C TYR A 202 -7.50 -4.15 19.61
N VAL A 203 -7.27 -2.85 19.78
CA VAL A 203 -7.94 -1.99 20.77
C VAL A 203 -8.56 -0.77 20.09
N ALA A 204 -9.55 -0.14 20.72
CA ALA A 204 -10.37 0.90 20.10
C ALA A 204 -9.56 2.08 19.55
N ASN A 205 -8.65 2.65 20.35
CA ASN A 205 -7.83 3.80 19.96
C ASN A 205 -6.73 3.48 18.90
N ASN A 206 -6.56 2.20 18.57
CA ASN A 206 -5.66 1.71 17.51
C ASN A 206 -6.44 1.17 16.31
N THR A 207 -7.76 1.44 16.23
CA THR A 207 -8.65 0.88 15.21
C THR A 207 -9.46 1.99 14.53
N VAL A 208 -9.58 1.85 13.20
CA VAL A 208 -10.45 2.68 12.36
C VAL A 208 -11.40 1.72 11.61
N VAL A 209 -12.69 1.94 11.73
CA VAL A 209 -13.69 1.32 10.86
C VAL A 209 -13.98 2.28 9.72
N SER A 210 -13.77 1.86 8.48
CA SER A 210 -14.08 2.64 7.29
C SER A 210 -15.30 2.03 6.59
N VAL A 211 -16.33 2.84 6.37
CA VAL A 211 -17.56 2.43 5.69
C VAL A 211 -17.77 3.32 4.48
N ALA A 212 -17.85 2.73 3.30
CA ALA A 212 -18.10 3.45 2.06
C ALA A 212 -19.26 2.80 1.29
N GLY A 213 -20.17 3.60 0.76
CA GLY A 213 -21.28 3.12 -0.08
C GLY A 213 -22.67 3.60 0.32
N ASN A 214 -23.68 2.83 -0.04
CA ASN A 214 -25.09 3.20 0.07
C ASN A 214 -25.65 2.96 1.49
N LEU A 215 -25.24 3.78 2.42
CA LEU A 215 -25.82 3.90 3.76
C LEU A 215 -26.00 5.38 4.08
N THR A 216 -26.93 5.69 4.97
CA THR A 216 -26.98 6.99 5.64
C THR A 216 -25.94 7.05 6.76
N GLU A 217 -25.63 8.26 7.25
CA GLU A 217 -24.74 8.43 8.39
C GLU A 217 -25.26 7.73 9.65
N GLU A 218 -26.58 7.87 9.91
CA GLU A 218 -27.24 7.25 11.04
C GLU A 218 -27.15 5.73 10.99
N GLU A 219 -27.33 5.12 9.80
CA GLU A 219 -27.20 3.68 9.59
C GLU A 219 -25.74 3.22 9.81
N ALA A 220 -24.75 3.95 9.27
CA ALA A 220 -23.33 3.63 9.45
C ALA A 220 -22.91 3.75 10.93
N VAL A 221 -23.34 4.80 11.63
CA VAL A 221 -23.09 4.98 13.07
C VAL A 221 -23.75 3.88 13.88
N ALA A 222 -25.01 3.56 13.61
CA ALA A 222 -25.74 2.48 14.30
C ALA A 222 -25.05 1.12 14.10
N LEU A 223 -24.62 0.84 12.87
CA LEU A 223 -23.91 -0.40 12.51
C LEU A 223 -22.59 -0.52 13.28
N VAL A 224 -21.77 0.53 13.28
CA VAL A 224 -20.49 0.51 13.99
C VAL A 224 -20.69 0.48 15.51
N ASN A 225 -21.68 1.20 16.02
CA ASN A 225 -22.01 1.15 17.45
C ASN A 225 -22.45 -0.26 17.89
N LYS A 226 -23.31 -0.92 17.11
CA LYS A 226 -23.83 -2.26 17.41
C LYS A 226 -22.73 -3.33 17.38
N HIS A 227 -21.90 -3.33 16.35
CA HIS A 227 -20.98 -4.43 16.09
C HIS A 227 -19.57 -4.20 16.63
N PHE A 228 -19.15 -2.95 16.85
CA PHE A 228 -17.79 -2.64 17.26
C PHE A 228 -17.73 -1.85 18.59
N GLU A 229 -18.28 -0.64 18.65
CA GLU A 229 -18.18 0.23 19.83
C GLU A 229 -18.71 -0.44 21.10
N SER A 230 -19.88 -1.07 21.04
CA SER A 230 -20.50 -1.73 22.19
C SER A 230 -19.70 -2.92 22.75
N LYS A 231 -18.72 -3.41 22.02
CA LYS A 231 -17.85 -4.53 22.44
C LYS A 231 -16.61 -4.08 23.17
N TYR A 232 -16.25 -2.81 23.09
CA TYR A 232 -15.13 -2.26 23.86
C TYR A 232 -15.58 -1.92 25.29
N THR A 233 -15.03 -2.63 26.26
CA THR A 233 -15.36 -2.47 27.69
C THR A 233 -14.40 -1.53 28.42
N ASN A 234 -13.25 -1.27 27.86
CA ASN A 234 -12.20 -0.43 28.45
C ASN A 234 -11.72 0.62 27.46
N ILE A 235 -11.58 1.86 27.92
CA ILE A 235 -10.92 2.92 27.15
C ILE A 235 -9.42 2.69 27.28
N ALA A 236 -8.73 2.44 26.18
CA ALA A 236 -7.27 2.36 26.19
C ALA A 236 -6.71 3.77 26.46
N SER A 237 -5.91 3.90 27.48
CA SER A 237 -5.35 5.19 27.92
C SER A 237 -3.98 5.53 27.29
N GLU A 238 -3.34 4.56 26.65
CA GLU A 238 -2.00 4.74 26.06
C GLU A 238 -2.06 5.10 24.58
N SER A 239 -1.21 6.03 24.15
CA SER A 239 -1.02 6.32 22.74
C SER A 239 -0.43 5.09 22.04
N MET A 240 -1.09 4.66 20.97
CA MET A 240 -0.58 3.58 20.10
C MET A 240 0.31 4.12 18.98
N ASP A 241 0.85 5.32 19.17
CA ASP A 241 1.76 5.90 18.19
C ASP A 241 3.08 5.11 18.09
N CYS A 242 3.61 4.99 16.90
CA CYS A 242 4.85 4.28 16.62
C CYS A 242 5.71 5.13 15.70
N ASP A 243 6.78 5.66 16.25
CA ASP A 243 7.82 6.30 15.46
C ASP A 243 8.73 5.24 14.84
N VAL A 244 8.85 5.29 13.54
CA VAL A 244 9.76 4.42 12.79
C VAL A 244 11.12 5.11 12.69
N ALA A 245 12.16 4.48 13.19
CA ALA A 245 13.51 5.02 13.11
C ALA A 245 13.92 5.15 11.63
N GLU A 246 14.40 6.33 11.26
CA GLU A 246 14.97 6.57 9.94
C GLU A 246 16.35 5.93 9.87
N ARG A 247 16.48 4.87 9.07
CA ARG A 247 17.76 4.22 8.80
C ARG A 247 17.74 3.69 7.38
N HIS A 248 18.81 3.97 6.63
CA HIS A 248 18.98 3.50 5.26
C HIS A 248 20.36 2.86 5.11
N ALA A 249 20.41 1.65 4.59
CA ALA A 249 21.66 1.02 4.20
C ALA A 249 22.05 1.44 2.78
N HIS A 250 23.37 1.55 2.53
CA HIS A 250 23.94 1.94 1.24
C HIS A 250 24.75 0.78 0.67
N SER A 251 24.12 -0.38 0.54
CA SER A 251 24.74 -1.63 0.15
C SER A 251 23.93 -2.38 -0.91
N THR A 252 24.55 -3.35 -1.54
CA THR A 252 23.87 -4.28 -2.45
C THR A 252 23.49 -5.54 -1.71
N SER A 253 22.22 -5.96 -1.83
CA SER A 253 21.78 -7.31 -1.49
C SER A 253 21.93 -8.20 -2.72
N VAL A 254 22.68 -9.29 -2.62
CA VAL A 254 22.89 -10.25 -3.72
C VAL A 254 22.24 -11.57 -3.38
N LYS A 255 21.50 -12.14 -4.33
CA LYS A 255 20.99 -13.52 -4.26
C LYS A 255 21.25 -14.23 -5.57
N LYS A 256 21.95 -15.37 -5.50
CA LYS A 256 22.19 -16.24 -6.66
C LYS A 256 21.10 -17.29 -6.72
N LYS A 257 20.45 -17.41 -7.88
CA LYS A 257 19.50 -18.49 -8.21
C LYS A 257 19.89 -19.12 -9.54
N LYS A 258 20.31 -20.37 -9.53
CA LYS A 258 20.84 -21.08 -10.71
C LYS A 258 19.82 -21.32 -11.82
N GLU A 259 18.54 -21.37 -11.48
CA GLU A 259 17.45 -21.79 -12.37
C GLU A 259 16.62 -20.60 -12.88
N ILE A 260 17.18 -19.38 -12.88
CA ILE A 260 16.51 -18.21 -13.44
C ILE A 260 17.15 -17.81 -14.76
N GLU A 261 16.32 -17.34 -15.71
CA GLU A 261 16.77 -16.88 -17.01
C GLU A 261 17.08 -15.38 -17.03
N GLN A 262 16.38 -14.60 -16.19
CA GLN A 262 16.53 -13.14 -16.14
C GLN A 262 17.29 -12.71 -14.88
N THR A 263 17.98 -11.59 -14.99
CA THR A 263 18.55 -10.86 -13.88
C THR A 263 17.53 -9.82 -13.40
N HIS A 264 17.14 -9.89 -12.14
CA HIS A 264 16.23 -8.97 -11.47
C HIS A 264 17.03 -7.96 -10.66
N ILE A 265 16.82 -6.68 -10.93
CA ILE A 265 17.59 -5.58 -10.35
C ILE A 265 16.61 -4.57 -9.77
N ALA A 266 16.87 -4.13 -8.55
CA ALA A 266 16.09 -3.08 -7.94
C ALA A 266 16.99 -2.08 -7.17
N PHE A 267 16.60 -0.82 -7.18
CA PHE A 267 17.23 0.28 -6.45
C PHE A 267 16.23 0.95 -5.54
N ALA A 268 16.66 1.36 -4.35
CA ALA A 268 15.88 2.18 -3.44
C ALA A 268 16.66 3.46 -3.09
N PHE A 269 15.98 4.58 -3.18
CA PHE A 269 16.44 5.89 -2.75
C PHE A 269 15.59 6.36 -1.59
N PRO A 270 16.12 7.13 -0.61
CA PRO A 270 15.31 7.81 0.39
C PRO A 270 14.24 8.67 -0.25
N SER A 271 13.04 8.64 0.32
CA SER A 271 11.91 9.38 -0.21
C SER A 271 11.04 9.95 0.90
N TYR A 272 9.95 10.60 0.53
CA TYR A 272 9.09 11.30 1.47
C TYR A 272 8.20 10.37 2.28
N ALA A 273 7.90 10.80 3.49
CA ALA A 273 6.91 10.17 4.36
C ALA A 273 5.49 10.24 3.76
N TYR A 274 4.58 9.45 4.29
CA TYR A 274 3.23 9.27 3.75
C TYR A 274 2.43 10.58 3.61
N ASN A 275 2.52 11.49 4.58
CA ASN A 275 1.77 12.76 4.57
C ASN A 275 2.64 13.99 4.30
N ASP A 276 3.77 13.82 3.64
CA ASP A 276 4.65 14.92 3.26
C ASP A 276 4.01 15.76 2.13
N GLU A 277 4.03 17.07 2.25
CA GLU A 277 3.45 17.98 1.25
C GLU A 277 4.12 17.86 -0.13
N ARG A 278 5.41 17.50 -0.16
CA ARG A 278 6.18 17.24 -1.40
C ARG A 278 5.77 15.95 -2.11
N GLY A 279 4.94 15.11 -1.47
CA GLY A 279 4.47 13.84 -2.02
C GLY A 279 3.71 13.98 -3.34
N VAL A 280 3.07 15.12 -3.64
CA VAL A 280 2.42 15.37 -4.94
C VAL A 280 3.44 15.53 -6.05
N ALA A 281 4.48 16.33 -5.81
CA ALA A 281 5.56 16.52 -6.80
C ALA A 281 6.28 15.19 -7.09
N MET A 282 6.51 14.35 -6.06
CA MET A 282 7.03 13.00 -6.22
C MET A 282 6.11 12.10 -7.06
N GLN A 283 4.79 12.14 -6.83
CA GLN A 283 3.85 11.34 -7.62
C GLN A 283 3.84 11.77 -9.08
N LEU A 284 3.87 13.07 -9.36
CA LEU A 284 3.95 13.60 -10.73
C LEU A 284 5.30 13.23 -11.38
N MET A 285 6.41 13.32 -10.65
CA MET A 285 7.70 12.78 -11.08
C MET A 285 7.58 11.29 -11.45
N THR A 286 6.96 10.48 -10.59
CA THR A 286 6.81 9.03 -10.80
C THR A 286 6.05 8.72 -12.09
N ILE A 287 4.95 9.42 -12.34
CA ILE A 287 4.13 9.23 -13.56
C ILE A 287 4.95 9.54 -14.82
N VAL A 288 5.62 10.70 -14.85
CA VAL A 288 6.42 11.12 -16.00
C VAL A 288 7.63 10.22 -16.20
N PHE A 289 8.30 9.86 -15.11
CA PHE A 289 9.57 9.16 -15.18
C PHE A 289 9.44 7.65 -15.40
N SER A 290 8.50 6.96 -14.70
CA SER A 290 8.62 5.51 -14.56
C SER A 290 7.33 4.69 -14.52
N MET A 291 6.14 5.28 -14.37
CA MET A 291 4.93 4.51 -14.09
C MET A 291 4.20 4.06 -15.36
N GLU A 292 4.10 4.91 -16.37
CA GLU A 292 3.27 4.70 -17.54
C GLU A 292 4.05 4.16 -18.74
N MET A 293 3.35 3.53 -19.70
CA MET A 293 3.96 3.09 -20.97
C MET A 293 4.60 4.26 -21.76
N SER A 294 4.15 5.48 -21.54
CA SER A 294 4.70 6.70 -22.12
C SER A 294 5.72 7.41 -21.24
N SER A 295 6.12 6.80 -20.10
CA SER A 295 7.14 7.33 -19.20
C SER A 295 8.54 7.25 -19.82
N ARG A 296 9.46 8.06 -19.28
CA ARG A 296 10.83 8.13 -19.81
C ARG A 296 11.56 6.80 -19.72
N LEU A 297 11.47 6.09 -18.59
CA LEU A 297 12.13 4.77 -18.44
C LEU A 297 11.56 3.75 -19.43
N PHE A 298 10.25 3.65 -19.53
CA PHE A 298 9.63 2.70 -20.44
C PHE A 298 10.04 2.98 -21.90
N GLN A 299 9.93 4.22 -22.34
CA GLN A 299 10.24 4.62 -23.71
C GLN A 299 11.74 4.50 -24.05
N SER A 300 12.62 4.80 -23.09
CA SER A 300 14.08 4.76 -23.34
C SER A 300 14.62 3.34 -23.20
N VAL A 301 14.42 2.69 -22.04
CA VAL A 301 15.10 1.44 -21.71
C VAL A 301 14.45 0.24 -22.40
N ARG A 302 13.10 0.22 -22.44
CA ARG A 302 12.35 -0.88 -23.06
C ARG A 302 12.13 -0.67 -24.55
N GLU A 303 11.46 0.42 -24.95
CA GLU A 303 11.00 0.57 -26.34
C GLU A 303 12.17 0.89 -27.31
N LYS A 304 13.02 1.86 -26.97
CA LYS A 304 14.09 2.30 -27.87
C LYS A 304 15.31 1.40 -27.82
N LEU A 305 15.72 0.97 -26.64
CA LEU A 305 16.94 0.19 -26.44
C LEU A 305 16.71 -1.31 -26.37
N GLY A 306 15.49 -1.77 -26.12
CA GLY A 306 15.13 -3.19 -26.05
C GLY A 306 15.92 -3.95 -24.97
N LEU A 307 16.32 -3.27 -23.88
CA LEU A 307 17.21 -3.85 -22.87
C LEU A 307 16.47 -4.70 -21.84
N CYS A 308 15.16 -4.48 -21.65
CA CYS A 308 14.37 -5.16 -20.64
C CYS A 308 12.93 -5.37 -21.11
N TYR A 309 12.25 -6.36 -20.54
CA TYR A 309 10.80 -6.52 -20.70
C TYR A 309 10.04 -5.67 -19.71
N THR A 310 10.57 -5.54 -18.50
CA THR A 310 9.93 -4.81 -17.40
C THR A 310 10.88 -3.76 -16.85
N VAL A 311 10.42 -2.51 -16.76
CA VAL A 311 11.06 -1.41 -16.04
C VAL A 311 9.98 -0.48 -15.50
N TYR A 312 10.03 -0.19 -14.21
CA TYR A 312 9.12 0.74 -13.56
C TYR A 312 9.73 1.31 -12.28
N GLY A 313 9.12 2.38 -11.75
CA GLY A 313 9.46 2.90 -10.44
C GLY A 313 8.21 3.39 -9.71
N TYR A 314 8.24 3.32 -8.39
CA TYR A 314 7.13 3.71 -7.54
C TYR A 314 7.63 4.14 -6.15
N PRO A 315 6.90 5.05 -5.46
CA PRO A 315 7.17 5.38 -4.08
C PRO A 315 6.53 4.37 -3.13
N SER A 316 7.24 4.06 -2.04
CA SER A 316 6.71 3.33 -0.89
C SER A 316 6.85 4.23 0.33
N ALA A 317 5.73 4.78 0.81
CA ALA A 317 5.69 5.78 1.87
C ALA A 317 5.11 5.19 3.17
N TYR A 318 5.77 5.51 4.28
CA TYR A 318 5.38 5.12 5.63
C TYR A 318 5.19 6.37 6.49
N LYS A 319 4.76 6.23 7.74
CA LYS A 319 4.37 7.34 8.61
C LYS A 319 5.37 8.52 8.61
N ASN A 320 6.65 8.24 8.82
CA ASN A 320 7.72 9.25 8.90
C ASN A 320 8.95 8.88 8.06
N ASN A 321 8.77 8.01 7.08
CA ASN A 321 9.85 7.48 6.26
C ASN A 321 9.34 7.07 4.87
N GLY A 322 10.23 6.93 3.89
CA GLY A 322 9.85 6.49 2.54
C GLY A 322 11.02 6.00 1.71
N ALA A 323 10.68 5.23 0.68
CA ALA A 323 11.61 4.79 -0.35
C ALA A 323 11.03 5.07 -1.74
N PHE A 324 11.86 5.51 -2.67
CA PHE A 324 11.54 5.48 -4.09
C PHE A 324 12.25 4.29 -4.72
N ILE A 325 11.49 3.40 -5.32
CA ILE A 325 11.98 2.12 -5.83
C ILE A 325 12.01 2.17 -7.35
N ILE A 326 13.11 1.69 -7.96
CA ILE A 326 13.18 1.40 -9.40
C ILE A 326 13.47 -0.09 -9.54
N TYR A 327 12.71 -0.76 -10.38
CA TYR A 327 12.88 -2.18 -10.66
C TYR A 327 13.00 -2.42 -12.17
N THR A 328 13.84 -3.40 -12.54
CA THR A 328 13.92 -3.90 -13.91
C THR A 328 14.28 -5.40 -13.91
N SER A 329 13.75 -6.12 -14.91
CA SER A 329 14.19 -7.48 -15.23
C SER A 329 14.73 -7.54 -16.66
N THR A 330 15.90 -8.15 -16.83
CA THR A 330 16.65 -8.12 -18.10
C THR A 330 17.42 -9.42 -18.29
N SER A 331 17.89 -9.68 -19.51
CA SER A 331 18.85 -10.77 -19.71
C SER A 331 20.19 -10.46 -19.05
N PRO A 332 20.97 -11.47 -18.61
CA PRO A 332 22.23 -11.26 -17.92
C PRO A 332 23.21 -10.37 -18.70
N GLU A 333 23.32 -10.57 -20.02
CA GLU A 333 24.22 -9.79 -20.90
C GLU A 333 23.81 -8.32 -21.08
N ASN A 334 22.57 -7.96 -20.73
CA ASN A 334 22.04 -6.59 -20.79
C ASN A 334 22.00 -5.89 -19.43
N ALA A 335 22.29 -6.58 -18.33
CA ALA A 335 22.18 -6.06 -16.98
C ALA A 335 22.93 -4.72 -16.77
N GLU A 336 24.21 -4.67 -17.13
CA GLU A 336 25.00 -3.45 -17.04
C GLU A 336 24.44 -2.32 -17.92
N LYS A 337 24.07 -2.64 -19.17
CA LYS A 337 23.52 -1.65 -20.11
C LYS A 337 22.19 -1.08 -19.63
N ALA A 338 21.32 -1.92 -19.04
CA ALA A 338 20.04 -1.51 -18.49
C ALA A 338 20.24 -0.53 -17.31
N VAL A 339 21.15 -0.84 -16.38
CA VAL A 339 21.46 0.04 -15.24
C VAL A 339 22.04 1.38 -15.73
N ARG A 340 22.97 1.37 -16.69
CA ARG A 340 23.51 2.60 -17.29
C ARG A 340 22.43 3.43 -18.00
N ALA A 341 21.50 2.79 -18.69
CA ALA A 341 20.39 3.46 -19.35
C ALA A 341 19.43 4.10 -18.33
N ILE A 342 19.08 3.39 -17.25
CA ILE A 342 18.29 3.93 -16.14
C ILE A 342 18.99 5.14 -15.51
N ARG A 343 20.28 5.00 -15.19
CA ARG A 343 21.09 6.08 -14.64
C ARG A 343 21.09 7.31 -15.53
N LYS A 344 21.28 7.13 -16.82
CA LYS A 344 21.25 8.22 -17.81
C LYS A 344 19.91 8.96 -17.84
N GLU A 345 18.78 8.24 -17.73
CA GLU A 345 17.47 8.88 -17.69
C GLU A 345 17.26 9.66 -16.38
N ILE A 346 17.80 9.17 -15.25
CA ILE A 346 17.82 9.95 -13.99
C ILE A 346 18.66 11.22 -14.19
N ASP A 347 19.85 11.13 -14.73
CA ASP A 347 20.72 12.30 -14.97
C ASP A 347 20.03 13.34 -15.87
N LEU A 348 19.33 12.89 -16.93
CA LEU A 348 18.56 13.77 -17.81
C LEU A 348 17.39 14.43 -17.06
N LEU A 349 16.73 13.73 -16.16
CA LEU A 349 15.67 14.29 -15.31
C LEU A 349 16.23 15.35 -14.36
N LEU A 350 17.37 15.09 -13.73
CA LEU A 350 18.03 16.02 -12.81
C LEU A 350 18.61 17.26 -13.50
N GLU A 351 19.05 17.14 -14.76
CA GLU A 351 19.57 18.24 -15.57
C GLU A 351 18.45 19.11 -16.14
N LYS A 352 17.43 18.49 -16.76
CA LYS A 352 16.44 19.17 -17.59
C LYS A 352 15.07 19.35 -16.92
N GLY A 353 14.83 18.64 -15.82
CA GLY A 353 13.50 18.58 -15.21
C GLY A 353 12.47 17.89 -16.10
N VAL A 354 11.20 18.21 -15.87
CA VAL A 354 10.06 17.82 -16.72
C VAL A 354 9.62 19.00 -17.55
N SER A 355 9.21 18.76 -18.80
CA SER A 355 8.61 19.79 -19.64
C SER A 355 7.18 20.10 -19.18
N GLU A 356 6.67 21.29 -19.51
CA GLU A 356 5.28 21.65 -19.22
C GLU A 356 4.27 20.66 -19.81
N GLN A 357 4.54 20.13 -21.00
CA GLN A 357 3.70 19.12 -21.63
C GLN A 357 3.66 17.80 -20.86
N GLU A 358 4.82 17.34 -20.36
CA GLU A 358 4.90 16.14 -19.49
C GLU A 358 4.20 16.38 -18.16
N LEU A 359 4.39 17.56 -17.56
CA LEU A 359 3.74 17.92 -16.30
C LEU A 359 2.21 17.95 -16.43
N GLU A 360 1.67 18.64 -17.43
CA GLU A 360 0.22 18.71 -17.65
C GLU A 360 -0.38 17.33 -17.94
N LYS A 361 0.30 16.50 -18.73
CA LYS A 361 -0.09 15.11 -18.93
C LYS A 361 -0.09 14.31 -17.60
N GLY A 362 0.95 14.46 -16.79
CA GLY A 362 1.05 13.82 -15.48
C GLY A 362 -0.06 14.26 -14.52
N LYS A 363 -0.36 15.57 -14.47
CA LYS A 363 -1.48 16.12 -13.69
C LYS A 363 -2.81 15.51 -14.11
N GLN A 364 -3.05 15.45 -15.42
CA GLN A 364 -4.28 14.86 -15.97
C GLN A 364 -4.41 13.38 -15.57
N GLN A 365 -3.34 12.60 -15.72
CA GLN A 365 -3.33 11.18 -15.33
C GLN A 365 -3.59 11.00 -13.84
N LEU A 366 -2.92 11.77 -12.97
CA LEU A 366 -3.08 11.68 -11.52
C LEU A 366 -4.50 12.05 -11.09
N LYS A 367 -5.06 13.15 -11.63
CA LYS A 367 -6.45 13.55 -11.36
C LYS A 367 -7.45 12.51 -11.83
N THR A 368 -7.28 11.97 -13.04
CA THR A 368 -8.14 10.92 -13.57
C THR A 368 -8.12 9.66 -12.68
N SER A 369 -6.93 9.21 -12.27
CA SER A 369 -6.78 8.06 -11.37
C SER A 369 -7.48 8.28 -10.02
N LEU A 370 -7.37 9.49 -9.45
CA LEU A 370 -8.05 9.84 -8.21
C LEU A 370 -9.58 9.85 -8.37
N VAL A 371 -10.10 10.40 -9.48
CA VAL A 371 -11.55 10.44 -9.75
C VAL A 371 -12.10 9.04 -9.97
N LEU A 372 -11.48 8.25 -10.85
CA LEU A 372 -11.92 6.88 -11.12
C LEU A 372 -11.84 5.97 -9.86
N GLY A 373 -10.87 6.24 -8.98
CA GLY A 373 -10.79 5.55 -7.68
C GLY A 373 -12.02 5.76 -6.79
N GLN A 374 -12.76 6.86 -6.97
CA GLN A 374 -13.98 7.16 -6.21
C GLN A 374 -15.23 6.43 -6.71
N GLU A 375 -15.19 5.84 -7.88
CA GLU A 375 -16.31 5.06 -8.41
C GLU A 375 -16.44 3.70 -7.71
N SER A 376 -15.38 3.21 -7.07
CA SER A 376 -15.37 1.94 -6.34
C SER A 376 -15.51 2.14 -4.84
N THR A 377 -16.58 1.60 -4.26
CA THR A 377 -16.80 1.60 -2.79
C THR A 377 -15.64 0.93 -2.04
N SER A 378 -15.08 -0.16 -2.59
CA SER A 378 -13.93 -0.84 -2.02
C SER A 378 -12.65 0.01 -2.07
N ALA A 379 -12.43 0.75 -3.16
CA ALA A 379 -11.28 1.66 -3.27
C ALA A 379 -11.44 2.86 -2.31
N MET A 380 -12.64 3.45 -2.20
CA MET A 380 -12.93 4.51 -1.23
C MET A 380 -12.69 4.03 0.20
N MET A 381 -13.28 2.89 0.59
CA MET A 381 -13.10 2.31 1.92
C MET A 381 -11.61 2.14 2.24
N ARG A 382 -10.81 1.60 1.31
CA ARG A 382 -9.37 1.41 1.51
C ARG A 382 -8.61 2.73 1.59
N THR A 383 -8.83 3.66 0.67
CA THR A 383 -8.13 4.95 0.63
C THR A 383 -8.37 5.76 1.91
N PHE A 384 -9.63 5.92 2.29
CA PHE A 384 -9.98 6.73 3.45
C PHE A 384 -9.62 6.05 4.78
N GLY A 385 -9.82 4.72 4.87
CA GLY A 385 -9.46 3.94 6.05
C GLY A 385 -7.95 3.87 6.28
N SER A 386 -7.16 3.61 5.22
CA SER A 386 -5.70 3.58 5.33
C SER A 386 -5.10 4.95 5.63
N HIS A 387 -5.68 6.03 5.10
CA HIS A 387 -5.25 7.37 5.44
C HIS A 387 -5.53 7.68 6.91
N ALA A 388 -6.74 7.41 7.37
CA ALA A 388 -7.14 7.68 8.75
C ALA A 388 -6.32 6.90 9.79
N ILE A 389 -6.02 5.61 9.53
CA ILE A 389 -5.21 4.82 10.48
C ILE A 389 -3.75 5.28 10.53
N GLN A 390 -3.21 5.82 9.44
CA GLN A 390 -1.82 6.28 9.37
C GLN A 390 -1.63 7.71 9.88
N THR A 391 -2.61 8.59 9.68
CA THR A 391 -2.49 10.03 9.98
C THR A 391 -3.38 10.49 11.15
N GLY A 392 -4.44 9.74 11.44
CA GLY A 392 -5.49 10.18 12.37
C GLY A 392 -6.46 11.21 11.78
N GLU A 393 -6.32 11.57 10.49
CA GLU A 393 -7.06 12.63 9.80
C GLU A 393 -7.93 12.06 8.68
N LEU A 394 -8.88 12.86 8.18
CA LEU A 394 -9.62 12.57 6.97
C LEU A 394 -8.77 12.86 5.73
N TYR A 395 -8.88 12.00 4.72
CA TYR A 395 -8.29 12.28 3.41
C TYR A 395 -9.07 13.41 2.73
N ASP A 396 -8.40 14.52 2.44
CA ASP A 396 -8.98 15.69 1.80
C ASP A 396 -8.73 15.62 0.28
N PHE A 397 -9.77 15.20 -0.45
CA PHE A 397 -9.72 15.05 -1.89
C PHE A 397 -9.57 16.40 -2.61
N ASP A 398 -10.31 17.43 -2.20
CA ASP A 398 -10.27 18.75 -2.84
C ASP A 398 -8.92 19.41 -2.64
N LYS A 399 -8.37 19.33 -1.42
CA LYS A 399 -6.99 19.75 -1.14
C LYS A 399 -5.99 19.02 -2.02
N ARG A 400 -6.17 17.71 -2.23
CA ARG A 400 -5.27 16.92 -3.09
C ARG A 400 -5.32 17.37 -4.55
N ILE A 401 -6.50 17.61 -5.11
CA ILE A 401 -6.67 18.16 -6.46
C ILE A 401 -6.01 19.55 -6.56
N ALA A 402 -6.26 20.42 -5.60
CA ALA A 402 -5.65 21.75 -5.58
C ALA A 402 -4.11 21.70 -5.52
N GLN A 403 -3.55 20.77 -4.74
CA GLN A 403 -2.09 20.55 -4.70
C GLN A 403 -1.55 20.08 -6.05
N ILE A 404 -2.25 19.17 -6.75
CA ILE A 404 -1.85 18.70 -8.09
C ILE A 404 -1.84 19.89 -9.06
N ASP A 405 -2.88 20.71 -9.07
CA ASP A 405 -2.97 21.86 -9.96
C ASP A 405 -1.87 22.91 -9.68
N ALA A 406 -1.56 23.14 -8.40
CA ALA A 406 -0.56 24.12 -7.99
C ALA A 406 0.90 23.66 -8.22
N THR A 407 1.15 22.34 -8.36
CA THR A 407 2.52 21.82 -8.51
C THR A 407 3.14 22.27 -9.84
N THR A 408 4.36 22.78 -9.78
CA THR A 408 5.13 23.30 -10.92
C THR A 408 6.20 22.32 -11.39
N SER A 409 6.76 22.55 -12.60
CA SER A 409 7.93 21.80 -13.09
C SER A 409 9.15 21.94 -12.18
N GLU A 410 9.30 23.10 -11.52
CA GLU A 410 10.37 23.37 -10.55
C GLU A 410 10.20 22.53 -9.28
N ASP A 411 8.97 22.37 -8.77
CA ASP A 411 8.68 21.50 -7.62
C ASP A 411 9.04 20.04 -7.93
N VAL A 412 8.68 19.57 -9.14
CA VAL A 412 9.02 18.22 -9.60
C VAL A 412 10.54 18.04 -9.72
N LEU A 413 11.25 19.02 -10.27
CA LEU A 413 12.73 18.99 -10.37
C LEU A 413 13.38 18.97 -8.98
N LYS A 414 12.88 19.80 -8.06
CA LYS A 414 13.36 19.85 -6.68
C LYS A 414 13.17 18.48 -5.99
N ALA A 415 11.97 17.91 -6.10
CA ALA A 415 11.67 16.59 -5.56
C ALA A 415 12.58 15.51 -6.17
N SER A 416 12.84 15.56 -7.49
CA SER A 416 13.75 14.64 -8.16
C SER A 416 15.16 14.72 -7.61
N ARG A 417 15.69 15.94 -7.37
CA ARG A 417 17.04 16.15 -6.81
C ARG A 417 17.17 15.70 -5.36
N GLU A 418 16.10 15.84 -4.57
CA GLU A 418 16.09 15.37 -3.18
C GLU A 418 16.03 13.83 -3.11
N ILE A 419 15.27 13.18 -4.01
CA ILE A 419 15.09 11.73 -4.02
C ILE A 419 16.30 11.01 -4.62
N PHE A 420 16.78 11.43 -5.80
CA PHE A 420 17.89 10.76 -6.48
C PHE A 420 19.26 11.18 -5.94
N ASP A 421 19.44 11.01 -4.64
CA ASP A 421 20.76 11.13 -4.00
C ASP A 421 21.51 9.80 -4.10
N PHE A 422 22.47 9.75 -5.03
CA PHE A 422 23.26 8.55 -5.30
C PHE A 422 24.20 8.15 -4.15
N SER A 423 24.47 9.06 -3.18
CA SER A 423 25.23 8.71 -1.98
C SER A 423 24.42 7.79 -1.05
N ASN A 424 23.08 7.87 -1.15
CA ASN A 424 22.12 7.19 -0.30
C ASN A 424 21.31 6.08 -1.01
N VAL A 425 21.79 5.60 -2.16
CA VAL A 425 21.15 4.52 -2.91
C VAL A 425 21.48 3.14 -2.35
N CYS A 426 20.48 2.29 -2.24
CA CYS A 426 20.60 0.87 -1.95
C CYS A 426 20.21 0.05 -3.18
N ALA A 427 20.79 -1.13 -3.34
CA ALA A 427 20.51 -2.00 -4.48
C ALA A 427 20.16 -3.43 -4.03
N SER A 428 19.43 -4.14 -4.87
CA SER A 428 19.21 -5.58 -4.78
C SER A 428 19.37 -6.21 -6.16
N ILE A 429 19.99 -7.38 -6.20
CA ILE A 429 20.11 -8.19 -7.41
C ILE A 429 19.79 -9.64 -7.10
N VAL A 430 18.92 -10.23 -7.91
CA VAL A 430 18.66 -11.66 -7.96
C VAL A 430 19.05 -12.14 -9.36
N ALA A 431 20.10 -12.93 -9.46
CA ALA A 431 20.70 -13.31 -10.71
C ALA A 431 21.26 -14.74 -10.64
N LYS A 432 21.58 -15.30 -11.78
CA LYS A 432 22.31 -16.58 -11.86
C LYS A 432 23.76 -16.41 -11.35
N ASP A 433 24.40 -15.34 -11.77
CA ASP A 433 25.76 -14.96 -11.40
C ASP A 433 25.76 -13.51 -10.90
N ASP A 434 26.82 -13.07 -10.17
CA ASP A 434 26.92 -11.74 -9.55
C ASP A 434 28.01 -10.87 -10.17
N ASP A 435 28.27 -11.04 -11.46
CA ASP A 435 29.41 -10.42 -12.15
C ASP A 435 29.26 -8.91 -12.40
N VAL A 436 28.08 -8.33 -12.08
CA VAL A 436 27.79 -6.91 -12.33
C VAL A 436 27.65 -6.14 -11.02
N ASP A 437 28.57 -5.22 -10.77
CA ASP A 437 28.47 -4.28 -9.65
C ASP A 437 27.48 -3.13 -9.99
N ILE A 438 26.18 -3.47 -9.86
CA ILE A 438 25.06 -2.56 -10.18
C ILE A 438 25.07 -1.29 -9.33
N LEU A 439 25.57 -1.36 -8.09
CA LEU A 439 25.60 -0.21 -7.19
C LEU A 439 26.65 0.81 -7.60
N SER A 440 27.87 0.34 -7.95
CA SER A 440 28.91 1.22 -8.49
C SER A 440 28.47 1.88 -9.78
N ILE A 441 27.86 1.13 -10.71
CA ILE A 441 27.32 1.68 -11.96
C ILE A 441 26.28 2.76 -11.69
N MET A 442 25.39 2.54 -10.71
CA MET A 442 24.36 3.53 -10.36
C MET A 442 24.96 4.78 -9.70
N LYS A 443 26.05 4.66 -8.94
CA LYS A 443 26.76 5.77 -8.29
C LYS A 443 27.66 6.55 -9.22
N ASP A 444 28.29 5.88 -10.18
CA ASP A 444 29.26 6.50 -11.09
C ASP A 444 28.56 7.40 -12.12
N ALA A 445 28.84 8.70 -12.03
CA ALA A 445 28.47 9.66 -13.06
C ALA A 445 29.44 9.54 -14.24
N LYS A 446 29.04 8.93 -15.34
CA LYS A 446 29.75 9.03 -16.64
C LYS A 446 28.75 9.09 -17.79
#